data_4c1c446931b1043c243b81c2bd9cfcd0
#
_entry.id   4c1c446931b1043c243b81c2bd9cfcd0
#
_cell.length_a   1.000
_cell.length_b   1.000
_cell.length_c   1.000
_cell.angle_alpha   90.00
_cell.angle_beta   90.00
_cell.angle_gamma   90.00
#
_symmetry.space_group_name_H-M   'P 1'
#
loop_
_entity.id
_entity.type
_entity.pdbx_description
1 polymer ?
#
loop_
_entity_poly.entity_id
_entity_poly.type
_entity_poly.pdbx_seq_one_letter_code
_entity_poly.pdbx_strand_id
1 'polypeptide(L)'
;MRRLPLCLLTIMFLVSCEQDNYDKGEGEYSLMRADFVEAHVGSDLRVDYIVTDDGDSLATEPHFTVKAIQKGDTVYRAALYYNKVKNSQGQTVAEAKGMSIVPTLVPAMPDKFEEILTDPVKFESMWMATNGRYLNASIIVMTGQPDEEDSRQTIALVQDDVLTHADGKQTACYRLYHDQGGVPEYYSMQTYFSIPTNSLNADSLRLTINTYNGEIVKCVAIKK
;
A
#
# COMPACT_ATOMS: atom_id res chain seq x y z
N MET A 1 25.83 72.86 31.48
CA MET A 1 24.77 71.98 31.99
C MET A 1 24.39 71.02 30.81
N ARG A 2 24.94 69.82 30.86
CA ARG A 2 24.74 68.79 29.82
C ARG A 2 23.63 67.84 30.31
N ARG A 3 22.50 67.82 29.62
CA ARG A 3 21.41 66.90 29.92
C ARG A 3 21.69 65.59 29.15
N LEU A 4 21.85 64.51 29.90
CA LEU A 4 21.96 63.15 29.41
C LEU A 4 20.55 62.60 29.13
N PRO A 5 20.25 62.03 27.95
CA PRO A 5 18.96 61.33 27.79
C PRO A 5 19.08 59.92 28.34
N LEU A 6 18.14 59.59 29.25
CA LEU A 6 17.95 58.28 29.83
C LEU A 6 17.33 57.36 28.73
N CYS A 7 18.11 56.44 28.16
CA CYS A 7 17.61 55.38 27.27
C CYS A 7 16.91 54.32 28.13
N LEU A 8 15.59 54.27 28.04
CA LEU A 8 14.76 53.23 28.63
C LEU A 8 14.87 51.96 27.78
N LEU A 9 15.64 50.97 28.24
CA LEU A 9 15.81 49.69 27.60
C LEU A 9 14.60 48.79 27.92
N THR A 10 13.63 48.70 26.99
CA THR A 10 12.47 47.83 27.14
C THR A 10 12.90 46.40 26.85
N ILE A 11 13.06 45.58 27.87
CA ILE A 11 13.31 44.14 27.75
C ILE A 11 11.97 43.47 27.38
N MET A 12 11.85 43.08 26.11
CA MET A 12 10.75 42.27 25.61
C MET A 12 10.99 40.82 26.08
N PHE A 13 10.24 40.37 27.08
CA PHE A 13 10.15 38.96 27.47
C PHE A 13 9.45 38.22 26.31
N LEU A 14 10.20 37.46 25.51
CA LEU A 14 9.67 36.46 24.63
C LEU A 14 9.14 35.33 25.53
N VAL A 15 7.85 35.33 25.78
CA VAL A 15 7.17 34.14 26.30
C VAL A 15 7.17 33.15 25.17
N SER A 16 8.13 32.21 25.19
CA SER A 16 8.08 31.01 24.39
C SER A 16 6.85 30.21 24.84
N CYS A 17 5.82 30.16 24.04
CA CYS A 17 4.80 29.14 24.22
C CYS A 17 5.51 27.77 24.08
N GLU A 18 5.68 27.09 25.19
CA GLU A 18 5.92 25.65 25.16
C GLU A 18 4.69 25.04 24.47
N GLN A 19 4.90 24.51 23.28
CA GLN A 19 3.91 23.72 22.61
C GLN A 19 3.77 22.45 23.44
N ASP A 20 2.67 22.35 24.20
CA ASP A 20 2.34 21.11 24.89
C ASP A 20 2.42 19.99 23.86
N ASN A 21 3.40 19.11 24.02
CA ASN A 21 3.43 17.87 23.28
C ASN A 21 2.12 17.17 23.61
N TYR A 22 1.24 17.04 22.62
CA TYR A 22 0.06 16.19 22.73
C TYR A 22 0.51 14.86 23.32
N ASP A 23 0.08 14.57 24.54
CA ASP A 23 0.28 13.26 25.13
C ASP A 23 -0.23 12.22 24.15
N LYS A 24 0.63 11.27 23.77
CA LYS A 24 0.21 10.16 22.94
C LYS A 24 -0.94 9.50 23.68
N GLY A 25 -2.15 9.59 23.10
CA GLY A 25 -3.33 9.06 23.76
C GLY A 25 -3.08 7.64 24.24
N GLU A 26 -3.56 7.29 25.43
CA GLU A 26 -3.43 5.96 26.05
C GLU A 26 -4.51 4.97 25.52
N GLY A 27 -5.27 5.37 24.51
CA GLY A 27 -6.35 4.58 23.94
C GLY A 27 -5.84 3.38 23.12
N GLU A 28 -6.65 2.35 23.00
CA GLU A 28 -6.37 1.11 22.26
C GLU A 28 -5.85 1.35 20.82
N TYR A 29 -6.25 2.46 20.20
CA TYR A 29 -5.88 2.82 18.83
C TYR A 29 -4.72 3.81 18.74
N SER A 30 -4.22 4.34 19.86
CA SER A 30 -3.19 5.38 19.87
C SER A 30 -1.83 4.90 19.38
N LEU A 31 -1.56 3.60 19.46
CA LEU A 31 -0.34 2.94 19.02
C LEU A 31 -0.57 2.00 17.83
N MET A 32 -1.76 2.08 17.22
CA MET A 32 -2.12 1.22 16.10
C MET A 32 -1.25 1.50 14.88
N ARG A 33 -0.70 0.44 14.32
CA ARG A 33 0.03 0.44 13.05
C ARG A 33 -0.90 0.03 11.91
N ALA A 34 -0.56 0.49 10.72
CA ALA A 34 -1.17 0.05 9.47
C ALA A 34 -0.03 -0.30 8.52
N ASP A 35 0.20 -1.58 8.31
CA ASP A 35 1.29 -2.07 7.46
C ASP A 35 0.76 -3.03 6.38
N PHE A 36 1.41 -3.04 5.22
CA PHE A 36 1.25 -4.14 4.29
C PHE A 36 2.07 -5.34 4.78
N VAL A 37 1.41 -6.50 4.75
CA VAL A 37 1.98 -7.73 5.31
C VAL A 37 1.74 -8.93 4.39
N GLU A 38 2.57 -9.94 4.53
CA GLU A 38 2.25 -11.31 4.19
C GLU A 38 1.62 -11.97 5.42
N ALA A 39 0.34 -12.28 5.33
CA ALA A 39 -0.39 -13.00 6.38
C ALA A 39 -0.31 -14.50 6.11
N HIS A 40 0.40 -15.22 6.96
CA HIS A 40 0.56 -16.67 6.88
C HIS A 40 -0.60 -17.34 7.61
N VAL A 41 -1.38 -18.08 6.86
CA VAL A 41 -2.64 -18.69 7.30
C VAL A 41 -2.44 -20.19 7.46
N GLY A 42 -2.76 -20.72 8.64
CA GLY A 42 -2.71 -22.14 8.95
C GLY A 42 -3.88 -22.93 8.32
N SER A 43 -3.85 -24.24 8.51
CA SER A 43 -4.90 -25.16 8.00
C SER A 43 -6.29 -24.89 8.58
N ASP A 44 -6.36 -24.22 9.74
CA ASP A 44 -7.59 -23.83 10.44
C ASP A 44 -8.18 -22.48 9.97
N LEU A 45 -7.66 -21.91 8.86
CA LEU A 45 -8.06 -20.63 8.28
C LEU A 45 -7.78 -19.41 9.20
N ARG A 46 -6.83 -19.54 10.12
CA ARG A 46 -6.41 -18.45 10.99
C ARG A 46 -5.01 -17.96 10.59
N VAL A 47 -4.79 -16.67 10.82
CA VAL A 47 -3.46 -16.08 10.64
C VAL A 47 -2.61 -16.46 11.85
N ASP A 48 -1.52 -17.18 11.60
CA ASP A 48 -0.57 -17.61 12.64
C ASP A 48 0.49 -16.55 12.91
N TYR A 49 1.03 -15.98 11.83
CA TYR A 49 2.01 -14.91 11.89
C TYR A 49 1.96 -14.04 10.66
N ILE A 50 2.60 -12.89 10.75
CA ILE A 50 2.73 -11.94 9.64
C ILE A 50 4.19 -11.61 9.37
N VAL A 51 4.48 -11.25 8.12
CA VAL A 51 5.76 -10.63 7.73
C VAL A 51 5.44 -9.27 7.13
N THR A 52 5.95 -8.20 7.74
CA THR A 52 5.71 -6.83 7.29
C THR A 52 6.60 -6.45 6.10
N ASP A 53 6.27 -5.38 5.39
CA ASP A 53 7.11 -4.82 4.32
C ASP A 53 8.47 -4.31 4.83
N ASP A 54 8.59 -4.04 6.12
CA ASP A 54 9.87 -3.72 6.79
C ASP A 54 10.71 -4.96 7.10
N GLY A 55 10.14 -6.17 6.96
CA GLY A 55 10.80 -7.44 7.22
C GLY A 55 10.61 -7.98 8.64
N ASP A 56 9.83 -7.33 9.49
CA ASP A 56 9.48 -7.86 10.80
C ASP A 56 8.60 -9.10 10.67
N SER A 57 8.94 -10.18 11.37
CA SER A 57 8.10 -11.37 11.51
C SER A 57 7.49 -11.40 12.91
N LEU A 58 6.17 -11.38 13.00
CA LEU A 58 5.43 -11.31 14.27
C LEU A 58 4.34 -12.40 14.31
N ALA A 59 4.33 -13.21 15.37
CA ALA A 59 3.18 -14.06 15.65
C ALA A 59 1.93 -13.20 15.90
N THR A 60 0.77 -13.70 15.55
CA THR A 60 -0.49 -13.03 15.87
C THR A 60 -1.11 -13.60 17.14
N GLU A 61 -1.45 -12.75 18.09
CA GLU A 61 -2.13 -13.15 19.33
C GLU A 61 -3.27 -12.16 19.64
N PRO A 62 -4.51 -12.69 19.75
CA PRO A 62 -4.92 -14.05 19.40
C PRO A 62 -4.83 -14.31 17.90
N HIS A 63 -4.70 -15.60 17.50
CA HIS A 63 -4.88 -15.99 16.09
C HIS A 63 -6.29 -15.59 15.64
N PHE A 64 -6.39 -15.00 14.46
CA PHE A 64 -7.64 -14.43 13.95
C PHE A 64 -7.91 -14.88 12.52
N THR A 65 -9.14 -14.71 12.08
CA THR A 65 -9.55 -14.90 10.69
C THR A 65 -10.41 -13.72 10.21
N VAL A 66 -10.52 -13.53 8.92
CA VAL A 66 -11.45 -12.61 8.28
C VAL A 66 -12.22 -13.33 7.17
N LYS A 67 -13.42 -12.85 6.85
CA LYS A 67 -14.30 -13.47 5.83
C LYS A 67 -13.60 -13.69 4.47
N ALA A 68 -12.62 -12.88 4.14
CA ALA A 68 -11.88 -12.97 2.86
C ALA A 68 -10.87 -14.14 2.83
N ILE A 69 -10.50 -14.75 3.96
CA ILE A 69 -9.66 -15.95 4.02
C ILE A 69 -10.52 -17.16 3.69
N GLN A 70 -10.29 -17.74 2.50
CA GLN A 70 -11.06 -18.88 1.98
C GLN A 70 -10.20 -20.15 1.91
N LYS A 71 -8.86 -20.03 2.02
CA LYS A 71 -7.91 -21.14 1.88
C LYS A 71 -6.89 -21.10 3.00
N GLY A 72 -6.68 -22.26 3.65
CA GLY A 72 -5.60 -22.48 4.61
C GLY A 72 -4.28 -22.87 3.94
N ASP A 73 -3.24 -23.03 4.75
CA ASP A 73 -1.89 -23.40 4.36
C ASP A 73 -1.35 -22.54 3.20
N THR A 74 -1.60 -21.22 3.29
CA THR A 74 -1.22 -20.27 2.24
C THR A 74 -0.90 -18.89 2.80
N VAL A 75 -0.38 -18.03 1.95
CA VAL A 75 -0.02 -16.65 2.27
C VAL A 75 -0.95 -15.70 1.55
N TYR A 76 -1.54 -14.77 2.30
CA TYR A 76 -2.32 -13.67 1.75
C TYR A 76 -1.54 -12.37 1.84
N ARG A 77 -1.52 -11.60 0.76
CA ARG A 77 -1.10 -10.20 0.80
C ARG A 77 -2.23 -9.37 1.39
N ALA A 78 -1.93 -8.55 2.42
CA ALA A 78 -2.96 -7.82 3.15
C ALA A 78 -2.45 -6.48 3.68
N ALA A 79 -3.39 -5.56 3.92
CA ALA A 79 -3.21 -4.40 4.79
C ALA A 79 -3.74 -4.78 6.19
N LEU A 80 -2.87 -4.71 7.19
CA LEU A 80 -3.19 -5.09 8.55
C LEU A 80 -3.12 -3.87 9.48
N TYR A 81 -4.17 -3.68 10.25
CA TYR A 81 -4.24 -2.75 11.37
C TYR A 81 -4.01 -3.54 12.65
N TYR A 82 -2.99 -3.20 13.42
CA TYR A 82 -2.60 -3.98 14.62
C TYR A 82 -1.79 -3.16 15.62
N ASN A 83 -1.75 -3.63 16.86
CA ASN A 83 -0.83 -3.15 17.88
C ASN A 83 0.33 -4.13 18.05
N LYS A 84 1.55 -3.61 18.22
CA LYS A 84 2.68 -4.42 18.72
C LYS A 84 2.57 -4.48 20.24
N VAL A 85 2.25 -5.65 20.78
CA VAL A 85 2.08 -5.86 22.23
C VAL A 85 3.06 -6.92 22.75
N LYS A 86 3.25 -6.97 24.07
CA LYS A 86 3.99 -8.05 24.72
C LYS A 86 2.99 -9.10 25.21
N ASN A 87 3.21 -10.36 24.83
CA ASN A 87 2.44 -11.48 25.39
C ASN A 87 2.93 -11.83 26.80
N SER A 88 2.28 -12.82 27.43
CA SER A 88 2.61 -13.29 28.78
C SER A 88 4.05 -13.84 28.91
N GLN A 89 4.69 -14.21 27.79
CA GLN A 89 6.06 -14.71 27.73
C GLN A 89 7.07 -13.59 27.43
N GLY A 90 6.63 -12.34 27.32
CA GLY A 90 7.45 -11.17 27.00
C GLY A 90 7.86 -11.04 25.53
N GLN A 91 7.32 -11.88 24.64
CA GLN A 91 7.54 -11.80 23.19
C GLN A 91 6.69 -10.68 22.58
N THR A 92 7.23 -10.01 21.57
CA THR A 92 6.45 -9.02 20.79
C THR A 92 5.60 -9.75 19.77
N VAL A 93 4.29 -9.53 19.82
CA VAL A 93 3.30 -10.13 18.93
C VAL A 93 2.42 -9.05 18.30
N ALA A 94 1.72 -9.41 17.24
CA ALA A 94 0.74 -8.56 16.57
C ALA A 94 -0.66 -8.87 17.11
N GLU A 95 -1.27 -7.90 17.78
CA GLU A 95 -2.68 -7.91 18.15
C GLU A 95 -3.49 -7.25 17.02
N ALA A 96 -4.12 -8.07 16.18
CA ALA A 96 -4.85 -7.59 15.01
C ALA A 96 -6.12 -6.82 15.40
N LYS A 97 -6.37 -5.70 14.72
CA LYS A 97 -7.58 -4.87 14.86
C LYS A 97 -8.44 -4.91 13.59
N GLY A 98 -7.84 -5.15 12.44
CA GLY A 98 -8.53 -5.30 11.16
C GLY A 98 -7.59 -5.71 10.05
N MET A 99 -8.09 -6.44 9.06
CA MET A 99 -7.32 -6.87 7.90
C MET A 99 -8.16 -6.78 6.63
N SER A 100 -7.56 -6.26 5.58
CA SER A 100 -8.11 -6.25 4.22
C SER A 100 -7.14 -6.92 3.27
N ILE A 101 -7.62 -7.79 2.39
CA ILE A 101 -6.80 -8.41 1.35
C ILE A 101 -6.38 -7.35 0.33
N VAL A 102 -5.11 -7.37 -0.04
CA VAL A 102 -4.54 -6.55 -1.09
C VAL A 102 -4.34 -7.42 -2.34
N PRO A 103 -4.98 -7.11 -3.47
CA PRO A 103 -4.77 -7.84 -4.71
C PRO A 103 -3.29 -7.89 -5.09
N THR A 104 -2.84 -9.07 -5.50
CA THR A 104 -1.48 -9.29 -6.00
C THR A 104 -1.53 -9.46 -7.51
N LEU A 105 -0.97 -8.47 -8.23
CA LEU A 105 -0.96 -8.46 -9.69
C LEU A 105 0.32 -9.11 -10.21
N VAL A 106 0.16 -10.28 -10.84
CA VAL A 106 1.24 -10.94 -11.59
C VAL A 106 1.11 -10.53 -13.06
N PRO A 107 2.21 -10.19 -13.74
CA PRO A 107 2.18 -9.82 -15.14
C PRO A 107 1.54 -10.91 -16.01
N ALA A 108 0.64 -10.52 -16.88
CA ALA A 108 0.00 -11.38 -17.87
C ALA A 108 0.34 -10.91 -19.29
N MET A 109 0.48 -11.87 -20.22
CA MET A 109 0.70 -11.55 -21.62
C MET A 109 -0.58 -11.00 -22.27
N PRO A 110 -0.50 -10.14 -23.29
CA PRO A 110 -1.66 -9.52 -23.93
C PRO A 110 -2.67 -10.55 -24.49
N ASP A 111 -2.20 -11.72 -24.93
CA ASP A 111 -3.03 -12.80 -25.46
C ASP A 111 -3.99 -13.45 -24.45
N LYS A 112 -3.87 -13.10 -23.17
CA LYS A 112 -4.79 -13.52 -22.10
C LYS A 112 -6.04 -12.66 -22.01
N PHE A 113 -6.10 -11.57 -22.76
CA PHE A 113 -7.21 -10.61 -22.76
C PHE A 113 -7.86 -10.58 -24.14
N GLU A 114 -9.18 -10.56 -24.21
CA GLU A 114 -9.91 -10.38 -25.46
C GLU A 114 -9.67 -8.98 -26.02
N GLU A 115 -9.66 -7.99 -25.14
CA GLU A 115 -9.37 -6.59 -25.40
C GLU A 115 -8.58 -6.01 -24.23
N ILE A 116 -7.65 -5.10 -24.49
CA ILE A 116 -6.91 -4.40 -23.45
C ILE A 116 -7.67 -3.14 -23.05
N LEU A 117 -8.49 -3.28 -22.02
CA LEU A 117 -9.27 -2.17 -21.45
C LEU A 117 -8.40 -1.35 -20.50
N THR A 118 -8.50 -0.03 -20.63
CA THR A 118 -7.73 0.92 -19.81
C THR A 118 -8.63 2.06 -19.36
N ASP A 119 -9.75 1.72 -18.72
CA ASP A 119 -10.63 2.72 -18.13
C ASP A 119 -9.84 3.60 -17.16
N PRO A 120 -10.11 4.92 -17.11
CA PRO A 120 -9.26 5.82 -16.35
C PRO A 120 -9.36 5.60 -14.85
N VAL A 121 -8.21 5.75 -14.18
CA VAL A 121 -8.11 5.77 -12.72
C VAL A 121 -7.44 7.07 -12.27
N LYS A 122 -7.50 7.42 -10.98
CA LYS A 122 -6.63 8.44 -10.41
C LYS A 122 -5.44 7.75 -9.75
N PHE A 123 -4.24 8.09 -10.18
CA PHE A 123 -3.02 7.58 -9.56
C PHE A 123 -2.72 8.37 -8.28
N GLU A 124 -2.45 7.67 -7.17
CA GLU A 124 -2.09 8.29 -5.90
C GLU A 124 -0.59 8.13 -5.60
N SER A 125 -0.10 6.88 -5.53
CA SER A 125 1.29 6.60 -5.18
C SER A 125 1.75 5.22 -5.63
N MET A 126 3.07 5.05 -5.70
CA MET A 126 3.73 3.76 -5.92
C MET A 126 5.05 3.73 -5.15
N TRP A 127 5.31 2.64 -4.43
CA TRP A 127 6.52 2.51 -3.61
C TRP A 127 6.99 1.06 -3.50
N MET A 128 8.29 0.89 -3.36
CA MET A 128 8.90 -0.41 -3.10
C MET A 128 8.80 -0.73 -1.60
N ALA A 129 8.36 -1.94 -1.27
CA ALA A 129 8.49 -2.48 0.08
C ALA A 129 9.95 -2.44 0.53
N THR A 130 10.21 -2.13 1.80
CA THR A 130 11.57 -2.00 2.34
C THR A 130 12.37 -3.30 2.18
N ASN A 131 11.68 -4.45 2.36
CA ASN A 131 12.26 -5.79 2.16
C ASN A 131 12.46 -6.16 0.67
N GLY A 132 12.05 -5.29 -0.27
CA GLY A 132 12.21 -5.48 -1.72
C GLY A 132 11.29 -6.52 -2.36
N ARG A 133 10.40 -7.18 -1.60
CA ARG A 133 9.58 -8.31 -2.11
C ARG A 133 8.36 -7.87 -2.94
N TYR A 134 7.89 -6.64 -2.73
CA TYR A 134 6.71 -6.10 -3.42
C TYR A 134 6.93 -4.67 -3.89
N LEU A 135 6.39 -4.36 -5.04
CA LEU A 135 6.10 -2.99 -5.47
C LEU A 135 4.61 -2.74 -5.19
N ASN A 136 4.31 -1.80 -4.33
CA ASN A 136 2.96 -1.44 -3.93
C ASN A 136 2.47 -0.23 -4.71
N ALA A 137 1.19 -0.17 -4.98
CA ALA A 137 0.56 0.99 -5.59
C ALA A 137 -0.80 1.30 -4.96
N SER A 138 -1.14 2.58 -4.97
CA SER A 138 -2.45 3.12 -4.59
C SER A 138 -3.03 3.88 -5.76
N ILE A 139 -4.26 3.53 -6.09
CA ILE A 139 -5.08 4.21 -7.09
C ILE A 139 -6.45 4.53 -6.48
N ILE A 140 -7.15 5.48 -7.08
CA ILE A 140 -8.56 5.70 -6.81
C ILE A 140 -9.34 5.29 -8.06
N VAL A 141 -10.31 4.42 -7.88
CA VAL A 141 -11.29 4.02 -8.89
C VAL A 141 -12.65 4.64 -8.55
N MET A 142 -13.43 4.94 -9.58
CA MET A 142 -14.83 5.33 -9.38
C MET A 142 -15.66 4.06 -9.22
N THR A 143 -16.61 4.06 -8.30
CA THR A 143 -17.42 2.89 -7.99
C THR A 143 -18.83 3.27 -7.58
N GLY A 144 -19.71 2.27 -7.47
CA GLY A 144 -21.10 2.41 -7.07
C GLY A 144 -21.75 1.05 -6.86
N GLN A 145 -23.00 1.03 -6.45
CA GLN A 145 -23.76 -0.21 -6.42
C GLN A 145 -24.23 -0.52 -7.84
N PRO A 146 -23.80 -1.64 -8.42
CA PRO A 146 -24.23 -2.01 -9.77
C PRO A 146 -25.70 -2.44 -9.77
N ASP A 147 -26.37 -2.22 -10.90
CA ASP A 147 -27.74 -2.67 -11.13
C ASP A 147 -27.76 -4.17 -11.51
N GLU A 148 -26.67 -4.66 -12.12
CA GLU A 148 -26.51 -6.06 -12.51
C GLU A 148 -25.60 -6.80 -11.52
N GLU A 149 -26.00 -8.03 -11.16
CA GLU A 149 -25.35 -8.83 -10.12
C GLU A 149 -23.91 -9.25 -10.49
N ASP A 150 -23.63 -9.36 -11.81
CA ASP A 150 -22.33 -9.77 -12.35
C ASP A 150 -21.36 -8.59 -12.62
N SER A 151 -21.82 -7.34 -12.51
CA SER A 151 -21.00 -6.16 -12.75
C SER A 151 -19.90 -6.05 -11.68
N ARG A 152 -18.65 -6.03 -12.12
CA ARG A 152 -17.48 -5.91 -11.24
C ARG A 152 -16.31 -5.29 -11.96
N GLN A 153 -15.60 -4.44 -11.26
CA GLN A 153 -14.33 -3.92 -11.75
C GLN A 153 -13.24 -4.98 -11.74
N THR A 154 -12.36 -4.89 -12.72
CA THR A 154 -11.18 -5.77 -12.81
C THR A 154 -9.93 -4.93 -13.03
N ILE A 155 -8.88 -5.22 -12.25
CA ILE A 155 -7.54 -4.66 -12.47
C ILE A 155 -6.55 -5.80 -12.72
N ALA A 156 -5.62 -5.57 -13.66
CA ALA A 156 -4.56 -6.52 -13.97
C ALA A 156 -3.31 -5.79 -14.43
N LEU A 157 -2.22 -6.51 -14.58
CA LEU A 157 -0.96 -6.01 -15.11
C LEU A 157 -0.66 -6.69 -16.43
N VAL A 158 -0.69 -5.94 -17.54
CA VAL A 158 -0.41 -6.46 -18.89
C VAL A 158 1.03 -6.14 -19.25
N GLN A 159 1.77 -7.13 -19.74
CA GLN A 159 3.12 -6.94 -20.24
C GLN A 159 3.07 -6.39 -21.67
N ASP A 160 3.61 -5.18 -21.87
CA ASP A 160 3.71 -4.56 -23.21
C ASP A 160 5.02 -4.95 -23.89
N ASP A 161 6.17 -4.79 -23.23
CA ASP A 161 7.49 -4.97 -23.84
C ASP A 161 8.59 -5.19 -22.76
N VAL A 162 9.79 -5.55 -23.20
CA VAL A 162 11.00 -5.58 -22.38
C VAL A 162 12.12 -4.84 -23.14
N LEU A 163 12.53 -3.70 -22.60
CA LEU A 163 13.60 -2.88 -23.16
C LEU A 163 14.96 -3.33 -22.61
N THR A 164 15.90 -3.63 -23.48
CA THR A 164 17.30 -3.90 -23.12
C THR A 164 18.14 -2.66 -23.37
N HIS A 165 18.79 -2.16 -22.33
CA HIS A 165 19.66 -0.99 -22.37
C HIS A 165 21.10 -1.34 -22.81
N ALA A 166 21.87 -0.33 -23.18
CA ALA A 166 23.27 -0.50 -23.64
C ALA A 166 24.19 -1.11 -22.56
N ASP A 167 23.85 -0.98 -21.28
CA ASP A 167 24.56 -1.57 -20.15
C ASP A 167 24.11 -3.03 -19.84
N GLY A 168 23.23 -3.59 -20.66
CA GLY A 168 22.69 -4.93 -20.51
C GLY A 168 21.52 -5.05 -19.51
N LYS A 169 21.16 -3.97 -18.81
CA LYS A 169 19.99 -3.97 -17.92
C LYS A 169 18.70 -4.01 -18.70
N GLN A 170 17.66 -4.52 -18.06
CA GLN A 170 16.34 -4.66 -18.65
C GLN A 170 15.31 -3.84 -17.88
N THR A 171 14.42 -3.19 -18.65
CA THR A 171 13.20 -2.57 -18.12
C THR A 171 11.98 -3.31 -18.66
N ALA A 172 11.22 -3.93 -17.78
CA ALA A 172 9.94 -4.50 -18.16
C ALA A 172 8.87 -3.40 -18.22
N CYS A 173 8.21 -3.30 -19.37
CA CYS A 173 7.15 -2.34 -19.63
C CYS A 173 5.80 -3.01 -19.44
N TYR A 174 4.99 -2.44 -18.58
CA TYR A 174 3.66 -2.91 -18.25
C TYR A 174 2.64 -1.79 -18.40
N ARG A 175 1.40 -2.20 -18.60
CA ARG A 175 0.21 -1.35 -18.61
C ARG A 175 -0.75 -1.80 -17.53
N LEU A 176 -1.32 -0.86 -16.79
CA LEU A 176 -2.42 -1.15 -15.90
C LEU A 176 -3.67 -1.40 -16.75
N TYR A 177 -4.15 -2.64 -16.74
CA TYR A 177 -5.48 -2.99 -17.24
C TYR A 177 -6.50 -2.57 -16.19
N HIS A 178 -7.52 -1.85 -16.61
CA HIS A 178 -8.68 -1.54 -15.80
C HIS A 178 -9.93 -1.64 -16.67
N ASP A 179 -10.84 -2.49 -16.23
CA ASP A 179 -12.17 -2.64 -16.77
C ASP A 179 -13.16 -2.18 -15.70
N GLN A 180 -13.91 -1.13 -16.00
CA GLN A 180 -14.98 -0.62 -15.12
C GLN A 180 -16.11 -1.64 -14.96
N GLY A 181 -16.28 -2.59 -15.91
CA GLY A 181 -17.14 -3.76 -15.80
C GLY A 181 -18.61 -3.46 -15.53
N GLY A 182 -19.12 -2.33 -16.04
CA GLY A 182 -20.52 -1.91 -15.83
C GLY A 182 -20.81 -1.40 -14.40
N VAL A 183 -19.81 -1.22 -13.55
CA VAL A 183 -19.97 -0.66 -12.20
C VAL A 183 -20.17 0.86 -12.30
N PRO A 184 -21.25 1.45 -11.71
CA PRO A 184 -21.49 2.90 -11.75
C PRO A 184 -20.39 3.72 -11.08
N GLU A 185 -20.17 4.94 -11.59
CA GLU A 185 -19.13 5.85 -11.12
C GLU A 185 -19.68 6.94 -10.17
N TYR A 186 -20.34 6.54 -9.08
CA TYR A 186 -21.00 7.48 -8.17
C TYR A 186 -20.09 8.08 -7.11
N TYR A 187 -19.07 7.34 -6.65
CA TYR A 187 -18.13 7.80 -5.64
C TYR A 187 -16.74 7.19 -5.86
N SER A 188 -15.73 7.82 -5.31
CA SER A 188 -14.34 7.35 -5.40
C SER A 188 -14.00 6.39 -4.27
N MET A 189 -13.26 5.33 -4.61
CA MET A 189 -12.74 4.35 -3.66
C MET A 189 -11.25 4.18 -3.84
N GLN A 190 -10.49 4.37 -2.76
CA GLN A 190 -9.07 4.07 -2.76
C GLN A 190 -8.85 2.56 -2.79
N THR A 191 -8.04 2.12 -3.73
CA THR A 191 -7.71 0.71 -3.94
C THR A 191 -6.20 0.54 -3.97
N TYR A 192 -5.72 -0.49 -3.29
CA TYR A 192 -4.31 -0.87 -3.28
C TYR A 192 -4.10 -2.16 -4.06
N PHE A 193 -2.92 -2.30 -4.65
CA PHE A 193 -2.44 -3.57 -5.17
C PHE A 193 -0.93 -3.71 -4.97
N SER A 194 -0.45 -4.93 -4.99
CA SER A 194 0.98 -5.24 -4.89
C SER A 194 1.43 -6.07 -6.07
N ILE A 195 2.64 -5.80 -6.58
CA ILE A 195 3.29 -6.57 -7.63
C ILE A 195 4.47 -7.30 -7.00
N PRO A 196 4.50 -8.65 -6.99
CA PRO A 196 5.63 -9.40 -6.47
C PRO A 196 6.86 -9.16 -7.32
N THR A 197 7.97 -8.73 -6.74
CA THR A 197 9.18 -8.42 -7.51
C THR A 197 9.83 -9.65 -8.12
N ASN A 198 9.63 -10.83 -7.52
CA ASN A 198 10.08 -12.10 -8.07
C ASN A 198 9.34 -12.53 -9.36
N SER A 199 8.18 -11.94 -9.66
CA SER A 199 7.47 -12.13 -10.94
C SER A 199 8.02 -11.23 -12.06
N LEU A 200 8.93 -10.31 -11.75
CA LEU A 200 9.49 -9.33 -12.66
C LEU A 200 10.92 -9.75 -13.05
N ASN A 201 11.12 -10.27 -14.27
CA ASN A 201 12.43 -10.65 -14.79
C ASN A 201 13.15 -9.43 -15.40
N ALA A 202 13.33 -8.35 -14.64
CA ALA A 202 13.95 -7.12 -15.11
C ALA A 202 14.65 -6.38 -13.95
N ASP A 203 15.47 -5.38 -14.28
CA ASP A 203 16.15 -4.52 -13.30
C ASP A 203 15.32 -3.30 -12.92
N SER A 204 14.34 -2.96 -13.76
CA SER A 204 13.38 -1.91 -13.51
C SER A 204 12.01 -2.23 -14.14
N LEU A 205 10.99 -1.58 -13.60
CA LEU A 205 9.64 -1.61 -14.11
C LEU A 205 9.27 -0.23 -14.64
N ARG A 206 8.59 -0.20 -15.79
CA ARG A 206 7.90 0.95 -16.35
C ARG A 206 6.41 0.62 -16.42
N LEU A 207 5.58 1.34 -15.63
CA LEU A 207 4.14 1.15 -15.59
C LEU A 207 3.44 2.33 -16.26
N THR A 208 2.68 2.03 -17.30
CA THR A 208 1.78 2.97 -17.99
C THR A 208 0.39 2.86 -17.37
N ILE A 209 -0.20 3.99 -17.01
CA ILE A 209 -1.50 4.08 -16.35
C ILE A 209 -2.34 5.13 -17.08
N ASN A 210 -3.53 4.75 -17.55
CA ASN A 210 -4.49 5.72 -18.07
C ASN A 210 -5.19 6.40 -16.90
N THR A 211 -5.22 7.74 -16.91
CA THR A 211 -5.86 8.55 -15.88
C THR A 211 -6.88 9.50 -16.48
N TYR A 212 -7.77 10.06 -15.67
CA TYR A 212 -8.73 11.08 -16.11
C TYR A 212 -8.07 12.34 -16.74
N ASN A 213 -6.77 12.52 -16.52
CA ASN A 213 -5.99 13.63 -17.09
C ASN A 213 -5.03 13.17 -18.22
N GLY A 214 -5.23 11.99 -18.77
CA GLY A 214 -4.38 11.37 -19.78
C GLY A 214 -3.43 10.32 -19.19
N GLU A 215 -2.67 9.71 -20.08
CA GLU A 215 -1.73 8.65 -19.74
C GLU A 215 -0.51 9.19 -18.96
N ILE A 216 -0.14 8.47 -17.91
CA ILE A 216 1.08 8.72 -17.14
C ILE A 216 1.99 7.49 -17.14
N VAL A 217 3.28 7.70 -16.97
CA VAL A 217 4.28 6.63 -16.86
C VAL A 217 5.02 6.76 -15.54
N LYS A 218 5.13 5.63 -14.83
CA LYS A 218 5.92 5.50 -13.59
C LYS A 218 7.04 4.50 -13.81
N CYS A 219 8.26 4.87 -13.39
CA CYS A 219 9.42 3.99 -13.48
C CYS A 219 9.98 3.74 -12.08
N VAL A 220 10.28 2.47 -11.77
CA VAL A 220 10.85 2.06 -10.48
C VAL A 220 11.96 1.06 -10.72
N ALA A 221 13.11 1.26 -10.07
CA ALA A 221 14.17 0.27 -10.03
C ALA A 221 13.78 -0.88 -9.11
N ILE A 222 14.00 -2.11 -9.55
CA ILE A 222 13.76 -3.32 -8.76
C ILE A 222 15.05 -3.62 -7.98
N LYS A 223 14.95 -3.60 -6.66
CA LYS A 223 16.04 -4.05 -5.80
C LYS A 223 16.05 -5.59 -5.81
N LYS A 224 17.13 -6.16 -6.32
CA LYS A 224 17.41 -7.61 -6.22
C LYS A 224 18.19 -7.91 -4.95
#